data_524cc45f77a75cb45111777ff6c1d2a3
#
_entry.id   524cc45f77a75cb45111777ff6c1d2a3
#
_cell.length_a   1.000
_cell.length_b   1.000
_cell.length_c   1.000
_cell.angle_alpha   90.00
_cell.angle_beta   90.00
_cell.angle_gamma   90.00
#
_symmetry.space_group_name_H-M   'P 1'
#
loop_
_entity.id
_entity.type
_entity.pdbx_description
1 polymer ?
#
loop_
_entity_poly.entity_id
_entity_poly.type
_entity_poly.pdbx_seq_one_letter_code
_entity_poly.pdbx_strand_id
1 'polypeptide(L)'
;MRLFVDTWGWIAVHDRSEKLHTPAVRCLEERMRARGRVITSDYVLDELITNLFGRRPFEEAWRFVEGLLAGAESRFVTIERVTESRFRTALEMRDRFRDKPRISFTDLTSMAIMQELRISDVLTADVHFSQVGLGFRRYPEM
;
A
#
# COMPACT_ATOMS: atom_id res chain seq x y z
N MET A 1 9.02 -3.53 -12.28
CA MET A 1 8.40 -4.73 -11.70
C MET A 1 8.09 -4.61 -10.21
N ARG A 2 8.36 -3.47 -9.62
CA ARG A 2 8.03 -3.21 -8.22
C ARG A 2 6.56 -2.80 -8.10
N LEU A 3 5.93 -3.25 -7.03
CA LEU A 3 4.53 -2.94 -6.71
C LEU A 3 4.46 -2.39 -5.30
N PHE A 4 3.90 -1.20 -5.16
CA PHE A 4 3.59 -0.68 -3.83
C PHE A 4 2.19 -1.17 -3.45
N VAL A 5 2.04 -1.61 -2.21
CA VAL A 5 0.74 -2.09 -1.70
C VAL A 5 0.29 -1.14 -0.60
N ASP A 6 -0.85 -0.47 -0.82
CA ASP A 6 -1.42 0.41 0.19
C ASP A 6 -2.33 -0.37 1.17
N THR A 7 -2.93 0.33 2.10
CA THR A 7 -3.80 -0.29 3.12
C THR A 7 -4.92 -1.10 2.48
N TRP A 8 -5.63 -0.52 1.51
CA TRP A 8 -6.71 -1.25 0.81
C TRP A 8 -6.16 -2.51 0.13
N GLY A 9 -4.98 -2.40 -0.48
CA GLY A 9 -4.38 -3.54 -1.18
C GLY A 9 -4.19 -4.74 -0.24
N TRP A 10 -3.66 -4.51 0.95
CA TRP A 10 -3.49 -5.58 1.94
C TRP A 10 -4.84 -6.12 2.42
N ILE A 11 -5.81 -5.24 2.66
CA ILE A 11 -7.15 -5.66 3.07
C ILE A 11 -7.79 -6.53 1.98
N ALA A 12 -7.68 -6.13 0.72
CA ALA A 12 -8.23 -6.89 -0.39
C ALA A 12 -7.56 -8.27 -0.54
N VAL A 13 -6.25 -8.35 -0.30
CA VAL A 13 -5.53 -9.62 -0.32
C VAL A 13 -5.99 -10.53 0.81
N HIS A 14 -6.30 -9.98 1.97
CA HIS A 14 -6.74 -10.76 3.13
C HIS A 14 -8.22 -11.13 3.08
N ASP A 15 -9.08 -10.20 2.75
CA ASP A 15 -10.53 -10.32 2.90
C ASP A 15 -11.18 -10.98 1.68
N ARG A 16 -11.57 -12.23 1.82
CA ARG A 16 -12.22 -13.00 0.75
C ARG A 16 -13.57 -12.43 0.32
N SER A 17 -14.21 -11.63 1.16
CA SER A 17 -15.49 -11.00 0.84
C SER A 17 -15.32 -9.70 0.04
N GLU A 18 -14.08 -9.20 -0.06
CA GLU A 18 -13.80 -8.02 -0.86
C GLU A 18 -14.04 -8.33 -2.33
N LYS A 19 -14.77 -7.45 -3.02
CA LYS A 19 -15.14 -7.63 -4.41
C LYS A 19 -13.94 -7.88 -5.32
N LEU A 20 -12.83 -7.22 -5.04
CA LEU A 20 -11.60 -7.33 -5.84
C LEU A 20 -10.55 -8.24 -5.19
N HIS A 21 -10.97 -9.11 -4.28
CA HIS A 21 -10.05 -10.03 -3.60
C HIS A 21 -9.22 -10.87 -4.59
N THR A 22 -9.89 -11.60 -5.46
CA THR A 22 -9.22 -12.51 -6.41
C THR A 22 -8.24 -11.77 -7.35
N PRO A 23 -8.64 -10.64 -7.99
CA PRO A 23 -7.69 -9.86 -8.78
C PRO A 23 -6.52 -9.31 -7.97
N ALA A 24 -6.76 -8.89 -6.72
CA ALA A 24 -5.70 -8.37 -5.86
C ALA A 24 -4.68 -9.45 -5.51
N VAL A 25 -5.14 -10.62 -5.10
CA VAL A 25 -4.27 -11.77 -4.80
C VAL A 25 -3.46 -12.16 -6.04
N ARG A 26 -4.12 -12.23 -7.18
CA ARG A 26 -3.46 -12.57 -8.45
C ARG A 26 -2.37 -11.56 -8.80
N CYS A 27 -2.65 -10.28 -8.64
CA CYS A 27 -1.66 -9.22 -8.90
C CYS A 27 -0.43 -9.40 -8.03
N LEU A 28 -0.63 -9.62 -6.73
CA LEU A 28 0.46 -9.83 -5.77
C LEU A 28 1.29 -11.07 -6.13
N GLU A 29 0.63 -12.18 -6.39
CA GLU A 29 1.29 -13.44 -6.74
C GLU A 29 2.09 -13.33 -8.03
N GLU A 30 1.56 -12.66 -9.04
CA GLU A 30 2.26 -12.47 -10.32
C GLU A 30 3.55 -11.68 -10.13
N ARG A 31 3.52 -10.64 -9.28
CA ARG A 31 4.72 -9.87 -8.98
C ARG A 31 5.76 -10.70 -8.26
N MET A 32 5.34 -11.52 -7.32
CA MET A 32 6.25 -12.42 -6.59
C MET A 32 6.87 -13.46 -7.51
N ARG A 33 6.08 -14.07 -8.40
CA ARG A 33 6.58 -15.06 -9.36
C ARG A 33 7.56 -14.46 -10.37
N ALA A 34 7.31 -13.23 -10.78
CA ALA A 34 8.17 -12.52 -11.74
C ALA A 34 9.44 -11.96 -11.07
N ARG A 35 9.72 -12.34 -9.83
CA ARG A 35 10.81 -11.79 -9.01
C ARG A 35 10.72 -10.27 -8.85
N GLY A 36 9.54 -9.74 -9.00
CA GLY A 36 9.25 -8.36 -8.68
C GLY A 36 9.28 -8.15 -7.18
N ARG A 37 9.45 -6.90 -6.78
CA ARG A 37 9.45 -6.55 -5.36
C ARG A 37 8.10 -6.00 -4.94
N VAL A 38 7.66 -6.43 -3.78
CA VAL A 38 6.47 -5.90 -3.14
C VAL A 38 6.93 -4.95 -2.04
N ILE A 39 6.46 -3.71 -2.09
CA ILE A 39 6.89 -2.66 -1.19
C ILE A 39 5.66 -2.10 -0.46
N THR A 40 5.81 -1.82 0.81
CA THR A 40 4.82 -1.14 1.62
C THR A 40 5.54 -0.18 2.58
N SER A 41 4.83 0.42 3.52
CA SER A 41 5.46 1.32 4.47
C SER A 41 4.95 1.07 5.89
N ASP A 42 5.68 1.60 6.88
CA ASP A 42 5.28 1.56 8.28
C ASP A 42 3.96 2.33 8.51
N TYR A 43 3.73 3.42 7.81
CA TYR A 43 2.47 4.16 7.92
C TYR A 43 1.28 3.36 7.37
N VAL A 44 1.49 2.66 6.25
CA VAL A 44 0.47 1.74 5.72
C VAL A 44 0.20 0.62 6.74
N LEU A 45 1.25 0.06 7.34
CA LEU A 45 1.09 -1.00 8.34
C LEU A 45 0.33 -0.51 9.58
N ASP A 46 0.58 0.73 10.03
CA ASP A 46 -0.17 1.31 11.14
C ASP A 46 -1.67 1.32 10.84
N GLU A 47 -2.04 1.83 9.68
CA GLU A 47 -3.44 1.90 9.26
C GLU A 47 -4.04 0.49 9.07
N LEU A 48 -3.29 -0.41 8.46
CA LEU A 48 -3.71 -1.80 8.24
C LEU A 48 -3.96 -2.54 9.55
N ILE A 49 -3.01 -2.44 10.48
CA ILE A 49 -3.10 -3.12 11.78
C ILE A 49 -4.32 -2.62 12.55
N THR A 50 -4.50 -1.30 12.59
CA THR A 50 -5.67 -0.71 13.25
C THR A 50 -6.97 -1.22 12.63
N ASN A 51 -7.04 -1.27 11.30
CA ASN A 51 -8.22 -1.76 10.60
C ASN A 51 -8.50 -3.23 10.88
N LEU A 52 -7.49 -4.08 10.76
CA LEU A 52 -7.66 -5.52 10.92
C LEU A 52 -8.11 -5.88 12.34
N PHE A 53 -7.43 -5.37 13.35
CA PHE A 53 -7.78 -5.68 14.74
C PHE A 53 -9.11 -5.07 15.17
N GLY A 54 -9.56 -4.02 14.50
CA GLY A 54 -10.85 -3.41 14.76
C GLY A 54 -12.03 -4.13 14.10
N ARG A 55 -11.79 -4.94 13.07
CA ARG A 55 -12.87 -5.53 12.25
C ARG A 55 -12.84 -7.05 12.18
N ARG A 56 -11.72 -7.68 12.48
CA ARG A 56 -11.57 -9.13 12.34
C ARG A 56 -11.29 -9.78 13.69
N PRO A 57 -11.58 -11.09 13.85
CA PRO A 57 -11.19 -11.82 15.05
C PRO A 57 -9.69 -11.68 15.31
N PHE A 58 -9.31 -11.57 16.58
CA PHE A 58 -7.93 -11.32 16.98
C PHE A 58 -6.94 -12.29 16.34
N GLU A 59 -7.21 -13.58 16.42
CA GLU A 59 -6.28 -14.61 15.90
C GLU A 59 -6.10 -14.51 14.37
N GLU A 60 -7.16 -14.16 13.66
CA GLU A 60 -7.10 -13.99 12.22
C GLU A 60 -6.22 -12.78 11.86
N ALA A 61 -6.47 -11.66 12.52
CA ALA A 61 -5.67 -10.43 12.29
C ALA A 61 -4.21 -10.66 12.66
N TRP A 62 -3.95 -11.33 13.79
CA TRP A 62 -2.60 -11.63 14.25
C TRP A 62 -1.82 -12.46 13.23
N ARG A 63 -2.45 -13.54 12.72
CA ARG A 63 -1.80 -14.40 11.72
C ARG A 63 -1.46 -13.65 10.45
N PHE A 64 -2.35 -12.78 10.00
CA PHE A 64 -2.08 -12.02 8.77
C PHE A 64 -0.89 -11.08 8.97
N VAL A 65 -0.86 -10.35 10.07
CA VAL A 65 0.23 -9.41 10.37
C VAL A 65 1.55 -10.17 10.53
N GLU A 66 1.54 -11.28 11.26
CA GLU A 66 2.74 -12.11 11.43
C GLU A 66 3.25 -12.65 10.10
N GLY A 67 2.34 -13.08 9.22
CA GLY A 67 2.70 -13.55 7.88
C GLY A 67 3.34 -12.47 7.03
N LEU A 68 2.82 -11.25 7.13
CA LEU A 68 3.38 -10.10 6.41
C LEU A 68 4.78 -9.77 6.92
N LEU A 69 4.98 -9.76 8.25
CA LEU A 69 6.29 -9.49 8.85
C LEU A 69 7.30 -10.60 8.52
N ALA A 70 6.86 -11.86 8.48
CA ALA A 70 7.70 -12.97 8.05
C ALA A 70 8.11 -12.81 6.59
N GLY A 71 7.21 -12.33 5.75
CA GLY A 71 7.51 -11.99 4.36
C GLY A 71 8.57 -10.89 4.24
N ALA A 72 8.55 -9.93 5.17
CA ALA A 72 9.56 -8.87 5.22
C ALA A 72 10.94 -9.44 5.62
N GLU A 73 10.98 -10.32 6.61
CA GLU A 73 12.23 -10.99 7.02
C GLU A 73 12.83 -11.84 5.89
N SER A 74 11.98 -12.51 5.12
CA SER A 74 12.38 -13.34 3.98
C SER A 74 12.63 -12.53 2.72
N ARG A 75 12.48 -11.20 2.78
CA ARG A 75 12.68 -10.27 1.66
C ARG A 75 11.66 -10.40 0.52
N PHE A 76 10.52 -11.05 0.75
CA PHE A 76 9.41 -11.01 -0.20
C PHE A 76 8.70 -9.67 -0.19
N VAL A 77 8.71 -9.00 0.96
CA VAL A 77 8.12 -7.68 1.14
C VAL A 77 9.19 -6.76 1.72
N THR A 78 9.27 -5.55 1.19
CA THR A 78 10.14 -4.49 1.74
C THR A 78 9.25 -3.48 2.47
N ILE A 79 9.54 -3.23 3.73
CA ILE A 79 8.85 -2.22 4.52
C ILE A 79 9.70 -0.96 4.53
N GLU A 80 9.26 0.05 3.80
CA GLU A 80 9.92 1.35 3.78
C GLU A 80 9.48 2.17 4.98
N ARG A 81 10.40 2.93 5.55
CA ARG A 81 10.09 3.79 6.70
C ARG A 81 9.77 5.20 6.24
N VAL A 82 8.77 5.81 6.85
CA VAL A 82 8.49 7.22 6.62
C VAL A 82 9.48 8.01 7.47
N THR A 83 10.60 8.36 6.86
CA THR A 83 11.64 9.17 7.49
C THR A 83 11.16 10.61 7.64
N GLU A 84 11.90 11.42 8.38
CA GLU A 84 11.60 12.85 8.49
C GLU A 84 11.53 13.51 7.11
N SER A 85 12.44 13.17 6.21
CA SER A 85 12.45 13.68 4.85
C SER A 85 11.19 13.32 4.07
N ARG A 86 10.77 12.06 4.15
CA ARG A 86 9.56 11.58 3.47
C ARG A 86 8.29 12.20 4.07
N PHE A 87 8.28 12.36 5.38
CA PHE A 87 7.19 13.05 6.07
C PHE A 87 7.05 14.49 5.56
N ARG A 88 8.17 15.19 5.44
CA ARG A 88 8.18 16.57 4.96
C ARG A 88 7.74 16.67 3.50
N THR A 89 8.19 15.74 2.66
CA THR A 89 7.72 15.65 1.27
C THR A 89 6.20 15.46 1.22
N ALA A 90 5.66 14.59 2.07
CA ALA A 90 4.21 14.38 2.14
C ALA A 90 3.47 15.65 2.56
N LEU A 91 4.02 16.44 3.49
CA LEU A 91 3.43 17.74 3.86
C LEU A 91 3.43 18.72 2.68
N GLU A 92 4.50 18.75 1.90
CA GLU A 92 4.57 19.57 0.69
C GLU A 92 3.52 19.12 -0.32
N MET A 93 3.32 17.82 -0.46
CA MET A 93 2.25 17.28 -1.30
C MET A 93 0.87 17.67 -0.79
N ARG A 94 0.66 17.71 0.54
CA ARG A 94 -0.61 18.18 1.11
C ARG A 94 -0.92 19.60 0.63
N ASP A 95 0.08 20.47 0.62
CA ASP A 95 -0.07 21.83 0.12
C ASP A 95 -0.33 21.85 -1.39
N ARG A 96 0.46 21.10 -2.15
CA ARG A 96 0.32 21.01 -3.61
C ARG A 96 -1.06 20.51 -4.02
N PHE A 97 -1.61 19.53 -3.31
CA PHE A 97 -2.92 18.92 -3.60
C PHE A 97 -3.99 19.42 -2.61
N ARG A 98 -3.95 20.69 -2.27
CA ARG A 98 -4.95 21.30 -1.36
C ARG A 98 -6.37 21.23 -1.91
N ASP A 99 -6.52 21.10 -3.22
CA ASP A 99 -7.80 20.92 -3.88
C ASP A 99 -8.35 19.50 -3.72
N LYS A 100 -7.59 18.60 -3.14
CA LYS A 100 -7.97 17.19 -2.91
C LYS A 100 -7.84 16.86 -1.41
N PRO A 101 -8.66 17.48 -0.56
CA PRO A 101 -8.50 17.35 0.90
C PRO A 101 -8.80 15.96 1.44
N ARG A 102 -9.43 15.09 0.64
CA ARG A 102 -9.76 13.72 1.05
C ARG A 102 -8.60 12.74 0.90
N ILE A 103 -7.53 13.13 0.24
CA ILE A 103 -6.33 12.29 0.21
C ILE A 103 -5.79 12.21 1.63
N SER A 104 -5.69 11.00 2.18
CA SER A 104 -5.17 10.82 3.53
C SER A 104 -3.68 11.14 3.59
N PHE A 105 -3.18 11.47 4.77
CA PHE A 105 -1.76 11.71 4.94
C PHE A 105 -0.96 10.43 4.68
N THR A 106 -1.49 9.28 5.09
CA THR A 106 -0.88 7.98 4.78
C THR A 106 -0.72 7.80 3.27
N ASP A 107 -1.74 8.13 2.47
CA ASP A 107 -1.63 8.05 1.02
C ASP A 107 -0.58 9.01 0.47
N LEU A 108 -0.49 10.22 1.02
CA LEU A 108 0.55 11.16 0.62
C LEU A 108 1.95 10.65 0.94
N THR A 109 2.14 9.99 2.09
CA THR A 109 3.43 9.35 2.41
C THR A 109 3.73 8.23 1.44
N SER A 110 2.73 7.45 1.04
CA SER A 110 2.89 6.40 0.05
C SER A 110 3.32 6.97 -1.30
N MET A 111 2.66 8.05 -1.73
CA MET A 111 3.00 8.73 -2.98
C MET A 111 4.42 9.32 -2.94
N ALA A 112 4.83 9.88 -1.81
CA ALA A 112 6.18 10.41 -1.62
C ALA A 112 7.23 9.29 -1.77
N ILE A 113 7.00 8.14 -1.14
CA ILE A 113 7.90 6.98 -1.24
C ILE A 113 7.94 6.47 -2.67
N MET A 114 6.79 6.30 -3.31
CA MET A 114 6.71 5.81 -4.69
C MET A 114 7.48 6.73 -5.64
N GLN A 115 7.31 8.02 -5.50
CA GLN A 115 7.99 8.99 -6.35
C GLN A 115 9.51 8.97 -6.12
N GLU A 116 9.94 8.95 -4.87
CA GLU A 116 11.37 8.87 -4.53
C GLU A 116 12.02 7.61 -5.12
N LEU A 117 11.37 6.46 -4.98
CA LEU A 117 11.89 5.17 -5.42
C LEU A 117 11.56 4.84 -6.87
N ARG A 118 10.85 5.73 -7.56
CA ARG A 118 10.42 5.55 -8.95
C ARG A 118 9.56 4.30 -9.14
N ILE A 119 8.62 4.10 -8.23
CA ILE A 119 7.64 3.03 -8.31
C ILE A 119 6.37 3.62 -8.92
N SER A 120 5.91 3.06 -10.03
CA SER A 120 4.71 3.54 -10.70
C SER A 120 3.46 2.72 -10.36
N ASP A 121 3.64 1.43 -10.07
CA ASP A 121 2.53 0.50 -9.90
C ASP A 121 2.11 0.42 -8.43
N VAL A 122 0.82 0.54 -8.18
CA VAL A 122 0.26 0.49 -6.82
C VAL A 122 -0.98 -0.38 -6.77
N LEU A 123 -1.04 -1.27 -5.79
CA LEU A 123 -2.22 -2.08 -5.51
C LEU A 123 -3.14 -1.27 -4.60
N THR A 124 -4.15 -0.65 -5.19
CA THR A 124 -5.07 0.25 -4.51
C THR A 124 -6.39 0.39 -5.26
N ALA A 125 -7.47 0.64 -4.55
CA ALA A 125 -8.75 1.04 -5.14
C ALA A 125 -8.94 2.56 -5.11
N ASP A 126 -8.03 3.30 -4.49
CA ASP A 126 -8.18 4.75 -4.31
C ASP A 126 -7.89 5.49 -5.62
N VAL A 127 -8.92 6.16 -6.14
CA VAL A 127 -8.82 6.95 -7.39
C VAL A 127 -7.84 8.12 -7.28
N HIS A 128 -7.54 8.58 -6.07
CA HIS A 128 -6.60 9.70 -5.88
C HIS A 128 -5.23 9.41 -6.47
N PHE A 129 -4.78 8.15 -6.45
CA PHE A 129 -3.50 7.80 -7.07
C PHE A 129 -3.45 8.10 -8.56
N SER A 130 -4.59 8.02 -9.24
CA SER A 130 -4.70 8.39 -10.66
C SER A 130 -4.87 9.90 -10.86
N GLN A 131 -5.47 10.59 -9.88
CA GLN A 131 -5.85 12.00 -10.00
C GLN A 131 -4.72 12.99 -9.74
N VAL A 132 -3.64 12.55 -9.08
CA VAL A 132 -2.53 13.45 -8.72
C VAL A 132 -1.59 13.77 -9.89
N GLY A 133 -1.72 13.07 -11.01
CA GLY A 133 -0.92 13.35 -12.20
C GLY A 133 0.56 13.01 -12.05
N LEU A 134 0.91 12.07 -11.19
CA LEU A 134 2.29 11.66 -10.93
C LEU A 134 2.70 10.38 -11.68
N GLY A 135 1.84 9.87 -12.56
CA GLY A 135 2.15 8.70 -13.37
C GLY A 135 1.92 7.37 -12.68
N PHE A 136 1.19 7.34 -11.58
CA PHE A 136 0.87 6.09 -10.88
C PHE A 136 -0.16 5.29 -11.65
N ARG A 137 0.04 3.97 -11.71
CA ARG A 137 -0.91 3.02 -12.31
C ARG A 137 -1.51 2.16 -11.21
N ARG A 138 -2.83 2.20 -11.12
CA ARG A 138 -3.55 1.43 -10.10
C ARG A 138 -3.80 0.01 -10.57
N TYR A 139 -3.64 -0.92 -9.64
CA TYR A 139 -3.98 -2.33 -9.82
C TYR A 139 -4.90 -2.78 -8.70
N PRO A 140 -5.76 -3.79 -8.91
CA PRO A 140 -6.00 -4.43 -10.20
C PRO A 140 -6.65 -3.44 -11.17
N GLU A 141 -6.41 -3.66 -12.46
CA GLU A 141 -7.05 -2.86 -13.50
C GLU A 141 -8.55 -3.14 -13.49
N MET A 142 -9.33 -2.07 -13.63
CA MET A 142 -10.80 -2.15 -13.62
C MET A 142 -11.38 -1.69 -14.93
#